data_7d26e9ca36cd074c3b23b6c4d60ba20b
#
_entry.id   7d26e9ca36cd074c3b23b6c4d60ba20b
#
_cell.length_a   1.000
_cell.length_b   1.000
_cell.length_c   1.000
_cell.angle_alpha   90.00
_cell.angle_beta   90.00
_cell.angle_gamma   90.00
#
_symmetry.space_group_name_H-M   'P 1'
#
loop_
_entity.id
_entity.type
_entity.pdbx_description
1 polymer ?
#
loop_
_entity_poly.entity_id
_entity_poly.type
_entity_poly.pdbx_seq_one_letter_code
_entity_poly.pdbx_strand_id
1 'polypeptide(L)'
;TASAVRLALRALAVAIALTAAVLGSGSGFVCCTAVLLCSLAAGRMRRRGPAIAGLALVAAAVTGASWAVAARVLPDGLAEVLEGRLTQHRVQLWRDALRLAHRNAGLGAGPGRFVDFSPTAAQSLQPDGKPHSALFQQAAEQGLIGVGLLAVAYGWLLYALWRTARPTPLALTAGAALTALAVIATVGDALSFTAVSVGAGLLAGTATARPLADEAGPTRYGGGPDGTGRHRDEADPTDQRQRPGQNQPAP
;
A
#
# COMPACT_ATOMS: atom_id res chain seq x y z
N THR A 1 -10.34 -24.59 10.35
CA THR A 1 -9.19 -24.37 9.45
C THR A 1 -8.89 -22.89 9.21
N ALA A 2 -9.87 -22.03 8.86
CA ALA A 2 -9.64 -20.59 8.60
C ALA A 2 -9.20 -19.81 9.84
N SER A 3 -9.60 -20.20 11.04
CA SER A 3 -9.15 -19.60 12.32
C SER A 3 -7.70 -19.96 12.64
N ALA A 4 -7.29 -21.19 12.38
CA ALA A 4 -5.91 -21.63 12.58
C ALA A 4 -4.93 -20.91 11.66
N VAL A 5 -5.28 -20.73 10.38
CA VAL A 5 -4.46 -19.95 9.44
C VAL A 5 -4.31 -18.50 9.89
N ARG A 6 -5.39 -17.85 10.34
CA ARG A 6 -5.32 -16.48 10.87
C ARG A 6 -4.45 -16.37 12.12
N LEU A 7 -4.52 -17.36 13.01
CA LEU A 7 -3.68 -17.40 14.20
C LEU A 7 -2.20 -17.59 13.83
N ALA A 8 -1.89 -18.51 12.91
CA ALA A 8 -0.55 -18.75 12.42
C ALA A 8 0.06 -17.51 11.76
N LEU A 9 -0.69 -16.79 10.93
CA LEU A 9 -0.24 -15.54 10.30
C LEU A 9 0.05 -14.44 11.33
N ARG A 10 -0.78 -14.33 12.38
CA ARG A 10 -0.54 -13.38 13.48
C ARG A 10 0.70 -13.75 14.28
N ALA A 11 0.86 -15.04 14.60
CA ALA A 11 2.05 -15.52 15.30
C ALA A 11 3.32 -15.27 14.49
N LEU A 12 3.29 -15.52 13.18
CA LEU A 12 4.40 -15.19 12.28
C LEU A 12 4.72 -13.69 12.28
N ALA A 13 3.71 -12.84 12.20
CA ALA A 13 3.93 -11.39 12.21
C ALA A 13 4.50 -10.88 13.55
N VAL A 14 4.08 -11.45 14.68
CA VAL A 14 4.66 -11.18 16.00
C VAL A 14 6.11 -11.68 16.05
N ALA A 15 6.40 -12.87 15.53
CA ALA A 15 7.75 -13.41 15.48
C ALA A 15 8.69 -12.51 14.67
N ILE A 16 8.24 -12.00 13.50
CA ILE A 16 9.01 -11.03 12.69
C ILE A 16 9.29 -9.75 13.47
N ALA A 17 8.29 -9.20 14.18
CA ALA A 17 8.47 -8.00 14.99
C ALA A 17 9.49 -8.23 16.13
N LEU A 18 9.41 -9.37 16.83
CA LEU A 18 10.35 -9.74 17.86
C LEU A 18 11.78 -9.94 17.32
N THR A 19 11.90 -10.58 16.16
CA THR A 19 13.19 -10.73 15.48
C THR A 19 13.80 -9.38 15.15
N ALA A 20 13.02 -8.43 14.65
CA ALA A 20 13.49 -7.06 14.41
C ALA A 20 13.98 -6.37 15.70
N ALA A 21 13.30 -6.59 16.82
CA ALA A 21 13.71 -6.06 18.12
C ALA A 21 15.03 -6.69 18.61
N VAL A 22 15.16 -8.02 18.50
CA VAL A 22 16.37 -8.76 18.93
C VAL A 22 17.58 -8.36 18.07
N LEU A 23 17.39 -8.11 16.78
CA LEU A 23 18.44 -7.63 15.89
C LEU A 23 18.78 -6.14 16.09
N GLY A 24 18.21 -5.47 17.09
CA GLY A 24 18.47 -4.07 17.39
C GLY A 24 17.87 -3.08 16.40
N SER A 25 16.99 -3.53 15.49
CA SER A 25 16.33 -2.67 14.52
C SER A 25 15.08 -1.99 15.13
N GLY A 26 15.30 -0.90 15.88
CA GLY A 26 14.21 -0.16 16.51
C GLY A 26 13.15 0.34 15.51
N SER A 27 13.58 0.84 14.36
CA SER A 27 12.66 1.28 13.28
C SER A 27 11.86 0.10 12.70
N GLY A 28 12.50 -1.04 12.47
CA GLY A 28 11.84 -2.25 12.01
C GLY A 28 10.78 -2.75 13.00
N PHE A 29 11.13 -2.80 14.28
CA PHE A 29 10.20 -3.18 15.34
C PHE A 29 8.98 -2.25 15.41
N VAL A 30 9.19 -0.94 15.42
CA VAL A 30 8.10 0.06 15.45
C VAL A 30 7.19 -0.08 14.25
N CYS A 31 7.74 -0.21 13.04
CA CYS A 31 6.94 -0.36 11.81
C CYS A 31 6.16 -1.68 11.79
N CYS A 32 6.78 -2.81 12.15
CA CYS A 32 6.08 -4.10 12.23
C CYS A 32 4.93 -4.05 13.26
N THR A 33 5.19 -3.46 14.42
CA THR A 33 4.16 -3.30 15.46
C THR A 33 3.03 -2.38 15.00
N ALA A 34 3.34 -1.27 14.34
CA ALA A 34 2.35 -0.36 13.78
C ALA A 34 1.46 -1.07 12.72
N VAL A 35 2.07 -1.85 11.81
CA VAL A 35 1.32 -2.64 10.81
C VAL A 35 0.41 -3.67 11.47
N LEU A 36 0.91 -4.36 12.51
CA LEU A 36 0.10 -5.31 13.28
C LEU A 36 -1.10 -4.64 13.95
N LEU A 37 -0.87 -3.52 14.63
CA LEU A 37 -1.96 -2.75 15.28
C LEU A 37 -2.97 -2.24 14.26
N CYS A 38 -2.50 -1.71 13.13
CA CYS A 38 -3.38 -1.30 12.02
C CYS A 38 -4.19 -2.47 11.47
N SER A 39 -3.57 -3.66 11.32
CA SER A 39 -4.25 -4.88 10.85
C SER A 39 -5.34 -5.34 11.83
N LEU A 40 -5.08 -5.27 13.13
CA LEU A 40 -6.06 -5.59 14.17
C LEU A 40 -7.21 -4.56 14.18
N ALA A 41 -6.89 -3.27 14.08
CA ALA A 41 -7.86 -2.19 14.02
C ALA A 41 -8.71 -2.24 12.75
N ALA A 42 -8.11 -2.62 11.62
CA ALA A 42 -8.78 -2.71 10.32
C ALA A 42 -9.98 -3.66 10.33
N GLY A 43 -9.92 -4.73 11.14
CA GLY A 43 -11.04 -5.66 11.34
C GLY A 43 -12.28 -5.02 11.98
N ARG A 44 -12.11 -3.89 12.68
CA ARG A 44 -13.19 -3.14 13.34
C ARG A 44 -13.68 -1.95 12.52
N MET A 45 -12.92 -1.54 11.50
CA MET A 45 -13.24 -0.35 10.71
C MET A 45 -14.27 -0.65 9.63
N ARG A 46 -15.38 0.07 9.64
CA ARG A 46 -16.41 0.00 8.60
C ARG A 46 -16.13 0.91 7.41
N ARG A 47 -15.44 2.04 7.63
CA ARG A 47 -15.11 3.03 6.60
C ARG A 47 -13.61 3.05 6.38
N ARG A 48 -13.19 2.80 5.14
CA ARG A 48 -11.76 2.77 4.78
C ARG A 48 -11.17 4.17 4.50
N GLY A 49 -11.99 5.14 4.12
CA GLY A 49 -11.53 6.48 3.76
C GLY A 49 -10.72 7.16 4.86
N PRO A 50 -11.25 7.32 6.10
CA PRO A 50 -10.49 7.94 7.19
C PRO A 50 -9.19 7.21 7.53
N ALA A 51 -9.17 5.87 7.43
CA ALA A 51 -7.97 5.09 7.69
C ALA A 51 -6.89 5.34 6.64
N ILE A 52 -7.26 5.36 5.36
CA ILE A 52 -6.31 5.67 4.27
C ILE A 52 -5.81 7.11 4.37
N ALA A 53 -6.70 8.07 4.71
CA ALA A 53 -6.30 9.44 4.97
C ALA A 53 -5.30 9.53 6.14
N GLY A 54 -5.50 8.75 7.21
CA GLY A 54 -4.56 8.63 8.32
C GLY A 54 -3.19 8.09 7.88
N LEU A 55 -3.15 7.07 7.01
CA LEU A 55 -1.91 6.55 6.45
C LEU A 55 -1.17 7.60 5.61
N ALA A 56 -1.90 8.35 4.78
CA ALA A 56 -1.34 9.44 4.00
C ALA A 56 -0.77 10.54 4.90
N LEU A 57 -1.49 10.89 5.98
CA LEU A 57 -1.05 11.89 6.95
C LEU A 57 0.24 11.45 7.67
N VAL A 58 0.34 10.19 8.09
CA VAL A 58 1.55 9.63 8.71
C VAL A 58 2.74 9.73 7.76
N ALA A 59 2.58 9.30 6.50
CA ALA A 59 3.64 9.42 5.51
C ALA A 59 4.05 10.87 5.27
N ALA A 60 3.09 11.79 5.14
CA ALA A 60 3.34 13.22 4.96
C ALA A 60 4.04 13.83 6.18
N ALA A 61 3.63 13.46 7.40
CA ALA A 61 4.23 13.95 8.63
C ALA A 61 5.70 13.51 8.77
N VAL A 62 6.01 12.23 8.50
CA VAL A 62 7.38 11.72 8.56
C VAL A 62 8.25 12.35 7.48
N THR A 63 7.73 12.46 6.25
CA THR A 63 8.44 13.11 5.14
C THR A 63 8.71 14.58 5.45
N GLY A 64 7.70 15.31 5.93
CA GLY A 64 7.81 16.71 6.32
C GLY A 64 8.78 16.92 7.48
N ALA A 65 8.74 16.06 8.51
CA ALA A 65 9.68 16.12 9.63
C ALA A 65 11.13 15.88 9.17
N SER A 66 11.36 14.86 8.33
CA SER A 66 12.69 14.58 7.77
C SER A 66 13.21 15.75 6.95
N TRP A 67 12.34 16.37 6.14
CA TRP A 67 12.69 17.55 5.36
C TRP A 67 12.99 18.77 6.24
N ALA A 68 12.20 19.00 7.29
CA ALA A 68 12.39 20.09 8.23
C ALA A 68 13.68 19.97 9.03
N VAL A 69 14.07 18.73 9.44
CA VAL A 69 15.38 18.44 10.05
C VAL A 69 16.53 18.77 9.09
N ALA A 70 16.43 18.32 7.83
CA ALA A 70 17.46 18.59 6.82
C ALA A 70 17.58 20.08 6.49
N ALA A 71 16.47 20.81 6.45
CA ALA A 71 16.40 22.23 6.16
C ALA A 71 16.71 23.15 7.36
N ARG A 72 16.90 22.59 8.57
CA ARG A 72 17.10 23.35 9.83
C ARG A 72 15.98 24.36 10.12
N VAL A 73 14.73 24.01 9.82
CA VAL A 73 13.57 24.88 10.06
C VAL A 73 12.95 24.60 11.44
N LEU A 74 13.35 23.52 12.11
CA LEU A 74 12.82 23.18 13.43
C LEU A 74 13.45 24.04 14.55
N PRO A 75 12.66 24.39 15.59
CA PRO A 75 13.18 24.97 16.82
C PRO A 75 14.22 24.07 17.47
N ASP A 76 15.25 24.65 18.09
CA ASP A 76 16.43 23.93 18.61
C ASP A 76 16.08 22.73 19.52
N GLY A 77 15.09 22.83 20.39
CA GLY A 77 14.69 21.74 21.27
C GLY A 77 14.06 20.53 20.57
N LEU A 78 13.32 20.75 19.47
CA LEU A 78 12.76 19.65 18.66
C LEU A 78 13.81 19.08 17.71
N ALA A 79 14.70 19.93 17.20
CA ALA A 79 15.81 19.50 16.37
C ALA A 79 16.71 18.54 17.14
N GLU A 80 17.08 18.87 18.38
CA GLU A 80 17.95 18.05 19.24
C GLU A 80 17.35 16.67 19.56
N VAL A 81 16.04 16.61 19.85
CA VAL A 81 15.34 15.33 20.10
C VAL A 81 15.30 14.44 18.86
N LEU A 82 15.09 15.02 17.69
CA LEU A 82 15.02 14.28 16.42
C LEU A 82 16.43 13.93 15.92
N GLU A 83 17.39 14.84 16.01
CA GLU A 83 18.79 14.61 15.65
C GLU A 83 19.46 13.59 16.59
N GLY A 84 19.10 13.54 17.88
CA GLY A 84 19.58 12.54 18.82
C GLY A 84 19.14 11.11 18.49
N ARG A 85 18.10 10.93 17.67
CA ARG A 85 17.67 9.64 17.14
C ARG A 85 18.31 9.29 15.79
N LEU A 86 18.93 10.26 15.15
CA LEU A 86 19.60 10.12 13.85
C LEU A 86 21.10 10.34 14.07
N THR A 87 21.94 9.57 13.38
CA THR A 87 23.38 9.84 13.39
C THR A 87 23.65 11.19 12.71
N GLN A 88 24.51 12.03 13.31
CA GLN A 88 24.87 13.33 12.75
C GLN A 88 25.35 13.23 11.30
N HIS A 89 26.06 12.16 10.97
CA HIS A 89 26.51 11.88 9.60
C HIS A 89 25.35 11.78 8.61
N ARG A 90 24.25 11.09 8.98
CA ARG A 90 23.05 10.96 8.12
C ARG A 90 22.37 12.31 7.89
N VAL A 91 22.25 13.12 8.93
CA VAL A 91 21.66 14.47 8.81
C VAL A 91 22.52 15.35 7.90
N GLN A 92 23.83 15.22 7.95
CA GLN A 92 24.73 15.95 7.04
C GLN A 92 24.54 15.50 5.59
N LEU A 93 24.44 14.20 5.32
CA LEU A 93 24.14 13.68 3.98
C LEU A 93 22.80 14.20 3.45
N TRP A 94 21.77 14.28 4.30
CA TRP A 94 20.47 14.85 3.91
C TRP A 94 20.57 16.35 3.58
N ARG A 95 21.39 17.09 4.33
CA ARG A 95 21.65 18.50 4.03
C ARG A 95 22.39 18.69 2.72
N ASP A 96 23.37 17.82 2.43
CA ASP A 96 24.07 17.83 1.15
C ASP A 96 23.12 17.53 -0.01
N ALA A 97 22.27 16.50 0.15
CA ALA A 97 21.25 16.14 -0.84
C ALA A 97 20.28 17.30 -1.10
N LEU A 98 19.82 17.97 -0.03
CA LEU A 98 18.91 19.11 -0.15
C LEU A 98 19.60 20.32 -0.84
N ARG A 99 20.86 20.60 -0.51
CA ARG A 99 21.63 21.64 -1.20
C ARG A 99 21.78 21.35 -2.69
N LEU A 100 22.05 20.10 -3.03
CA LEU A 100 22.18 19.68 -4.42
C LEU A 100 20.84 19.78 -5.17
N ALA A 101 19.74 19.37 -4.52
CA ALA A 101 18.39 19.53 -5.05
C ALA A 101 18.02 21.01 -5.29
N HIS A 102 18.41 21.92 -4.40
CA HIS A 102 18.17 23.36 -4.60
C HIS A 102 18.98 23.94 -5.76
N ARG A 103 20.22 23.48 -5.96
CA ARG A 103 21.05 23.95 -7.09
C ARG A 103 20.52 23.44 -8.44
N ASN A 104 19.89 22.28 -8.45
CA ASN A 104 19.39 21.60 -9.66
C ASN A 104 17.91 21.25 -9.47
N ALA A 105 17.07 22.23 -9.15
CA ALA A 105 15.70 22.03 -8.67
C ALA A 105 14.81 21.23 -9.64
N GLY A 106 14.99 21.37 -10.94
CA GLY A 106 14.15 20.68 -11.94
C GLY A 106 14.45 19.20 -12.05
N LEU A 107 15.56 18.86 -12.67
CA LEU A 107 15.95 17.49 -13.06
C LEU A 107 16.98 16.85 -12.12
N GLY A 108 17.42 17.55 -11.08
CA GLY A 108 18.48 17.08 -10.19
C GLY A 108 19.87 17.07 -10.84
N ALA A 109 20.84 16.44 -10.17
CA ALA A 109 22.22 16.35 -10.65
C ALA A 109 22.46 15.14 -11.58
N GLY A 110 21.47 14.28 -11.74
CA GLY A 110 21.55 13.03 -12.50
C GLY A 110 21.75 11.80 -11.62
N PRO A 111 21.33 10.62 -12.09
CA PRO A 111 21.40 9.37 -11.34
C PRO A 111 22.83 9.00 -10.96
N GLY A 112 23.04 8.59 -9.70
CA GLY A 112 24.33 8.13 -9.18
C GLY A 112 25.38 9.23 -8.95
N ARG A 113 25.08 10.50 -9.26
CA ARG A 113 26.04 11.60 -9.16
C ARG A 113 26.08 12.29 -7.79
N PHE A 114 25.29 11.81 -6.84
CA PHE A 114 25.27 12.40 -5.49
C PHE A 114 26.66 12.40 -4.84
N VAL A 115 27.43 11.31 -5.01
CA VAL A 115 28.76 11.15 -4.43
C VAL A 115 29.73 12.21 -4.94
N ASP A 116 29.65 12.55 -6.23
CA ASP A 116 30.54 13.53 -6.87
C ASP A 116 30.38 14.94 -6.29
N PHE A 117 29.18 15.25 -5.75
CA PHE A 117 28.83 16.58 -5.28
C PHE A 117 28.67 16.70 -3.75
N SER A 118 28.73 15.58 -3.01
CA SER A 118 28.61 15.58 -1.54
C SER A 118 29.97 15.50 -0.87
N PRO A 119 30.42 16.57 -0.21
CA PRO A 119 31.66 16.52 0.56
C PRO A 119 31.63 15.48 1.68
N THR A 120 30.45 15.28 2.28
CA THR A 120 30.24 14.32 3.36
C THR A 120 30.35 12.88 2.84
N ALA A 121 29.81 12.60 1.66
CA ALA A 121 29.89 11.29 1.03
C ALA A 121 31.32 10.95 0.59
N ALA A 122 32.05 11.93 0.05
CA ALA A 122 33.44 11.77 -0.37
C ALA A 122 34.41 11.46 0.80
N GLN A 123 34.08 11.89 2.01
CA GLN A 123 34.86 11.67 3.21
C GLN A 123 34.46 10.40 3.98
N SER A 124 33.40 9.72 3.57
CA SER A 124 32.94 8.51 4.24
C SER A 124 33.80 7.31 3.84
N LEU A 125 34.23 6.53 4.85
CA LEU A 125 34.93 5.26 4.62
C LEU A 125 34.02 4.15 4.10
N GLN A 126 32.70 4.42 4.02
CA GLN A 126 31.72 3.49 3.46
C GLN A 126 31.59 3.70 1.95
N PRO A 127 31.73 2.63 1.15
CA PRO A 127 31.75 2.73 -0.32
C PRO A 127 30.42 3.19 -0.94
N ASP A 128 29.34 3.23 -0.15
CA ASP A 128 28.00 3.45 -0.72
C ASP A 128 27.63 4.91 -0.94
N GLY A 129 28.28 5.88 -0.28
CA GLY A 129 28.16 7.33 -0.52
C GLY A 129 26.75 7.89 -0.73
N LYS A 130 25.70 7.14 -0.35
CA LYS A 130 24.30 7.48 -0.58
C LYS A 130 23.72 8.23 0.61
N PRO A 131 22.68 9.06 0.43
CA PRO A 131 22.05 9.78 1.54
C PRO A 131 21.27 8.86 2.50
N HIS A 132 21.26 7.53 2.28
CA HIS A 132 20.50 6.54 3.04
C HIS A 132 19.03 6.94 3.29
N SER A 133 18.43 7.54 2.26
CA SER A 133 17.03 7.93 2.21
C SER A 133 16.62 8.03 0.75
N ALA A 134 15.60 7.27 0.39
CA ALA A 134 15.08 7.28 -1.00
C ALA A 134 14.54 8.67 -1.38
N LEU A 135 13.92 9.38 -0.42
CA LEU A 135 13.41 10.73 -0.66
C LEU A 135 14.52 11.72 -1.03
N PHE A 136 15.57 11.79 -0.20
CA PHE A 136 16.68 12.74 -0.43
C PHE A 136 17.54 12.34 -1.61
N GLN A 137 17.66 11.05 -1.89
CA GLN A 137 18.32 10.57 -3.10
C GLN A 137 17.55 11.03 -4.35
N GLN A 138 16.24 10.83 -4.38
CA GLN A 138 15.41 11.30 -5.49
C GLN A 138 15.47 12.82 -5.65
N ALA A 139 15.43 13.56 -4.54
CA ALA A 139 15.55 15.02 -4.58
C ALA A 139 16.89 15.49 -5.15
N ALA A 140 17.99 14.85 -4.78
CA ALA A 140 19.33 15.20 -5.25
C ALA A 140 19.58 14.80 -6.72
N GLU A 141 19.16 13.60 -7.10
CA GLU A 141 19.48 13.01 -8.41
C GLU A 141 18.45 13.35 -9.48
N GLN A 142 17.17 13.46 -9.14
CA GLN A 142 16.05 13.70 -10.08
C GLN A 142 15.29 15.00 -9.79
N GLY A 143 15.69 15.76 -8.79
CA GLY A 143 15.09 17.02 -8.44
C GLY A 143 13.63 16.91 -7.96
N LEU A 144 12.90 18.01 -8.11
CA LEU A 144 11.47 18.08 -7.75
C LEU A 144 10.60 17.15 -8.60
N ILE A 145 10.99 16.87 -9.83
CA ILE A 145 10.26 15.93 -10.70
C ILE A 145 10.32 14.52 -10.12
N GLY A 146 11.48 14.04 -9.68
CA GLY A 146 11.61 12.72 -9.06
C GLY A 146 10.81 12.60 -7.76
N VAL A 147 10.88 13.60 -6.89
CA VAL A 147 10.08 13.65 -5.65
C VAL A 147 8.58 13.68 -5.97
N GLY A 148 8.17 14.50 -6.96
CA GLY A 148 6.78 14.58 -7.40
C GLY A 148 6.25 13.26 -7.94
N LEU A 149 7.03 12.56 -8.78
CA LEU A 149 6.66 11.25 -9.30
C LEU A 149 6.53 10.20 -8.18
N LEU A 150 7.43 10.22 -7.19
CA LEU A 150 7.34 9.34 -6.03
C LEU A 150 6.07 9.61 -5.21
N ALA A 151 5.76 10.88 -4.98
CA ALA A 151 4.55 11.30 -4.26
C ALA A 151 3.27 10.91 -5.04
N VAL A 152 3.25 11.12 -6.36
CA VAL A 152 2.13 10.73 -7.22
C VAL A 152 1.95 9.21 -7.23
N ALA A 153 3.03 8.45 -7.35
CA ALA A 153 2.98 6.98 -7.33
C ALA A 153 2.41 6.46 -5.99
N TYR A 154 2.88 6.99 -4.87
CA TYR A 154 2.36 6.64 -3.55
C TYR A 154 0.90 7.06 -3.36
N GLY A 155 0.54 8.28 -3.74
CA GLY A 155 -0.84 8.79 -3.69
C GLY A 155 -1.79 7.96 -4.57
N TRP A 156 -1.35 7.60 -5.78
CA TRP A 156 -2.11 6.72 -6.66
C TRP A 156 -2.31 5.33 -6.05
N LEU A 157 -1.28 4.78 -5.39
CA LEU A 157 -1.36 3.51 -4.70
C LEU A 157 -2.42 3.54 -3.57
N LEU A 158 -2.41 4.59 -2.74
CA LEU A 158 -3.43 4.78 -1.70
C LEU A 158 -4.83 4.95 -2.30
N TYR A 159 -4.94 5.69 -3.41
CA TYR A 159 -6.19 5.83 -4.14
C TYR A 159 -6.69 4.48 -4.71
N ALA A 160 -5.79 3.70 -5.29
CA ALA A 160 -6.12 2.37 -5.81
C ALA A 160 -6.61 1.43 -4.68
N LEU A 161 -5.97 1.47 -3.50
CA LEU A 161 -6.40 0.74 -2.31
C LEU A 161 -7.76 1.22 -1.78
N TRP A 162 -8.04 2.52 -1.89
CA TRP A 162 -9.35 3.06 -1.54
C TRP A 162 -10.44 2.56 -2.49
N ARG A 163 -10.15 2.47 -3.78
CA ARG A 163 -11.09 2.06 -4.85
C ARG A 163 -11.19 0.54 -5.04
N THR A 164 -10.30 -0.25 -4.43
CA THR A 164 -10.28 -1.70 -4.63
C THR A 164 -11.57 -2.37 -4.14
N ALA A 165 -12.02 -3.41 -4.85
CA ALA A 165 -13.14 -4.26 -4.45
C ALA A 165 -12.76 -5.25 -3.31
N ARG A 166 -11.49 -5.34 -2.94
CA ARG A 166 -11.01 -6.24 -1.87
C ARG A 166 -11.62 -5.88 -0.52
N PRO A 167 -11.74 -6.83 0.42
CA PRO A 167 -12.24 -6.59 1.77
C PRO A 167 -11.45 -5.49 2.49
N THR A 168 -12.16 -4.62 3.23
CA THR A 168 -11.54 -3.49 3.95
C THR A 168 -10.33 -3.87 4.80
N PRO A 169 -10.34 -4.97 5.59
CA PRO A 169 -9.18 -5.35 6.38
C PRO A 169 -7.94 -5.65 5.52
N LEU A 170 -8.11 -6.30 4.38
CA LEU A 170 -7.00 -6.61 3.46
C LEU A 170 -6.40 -5.33 2.87
N ALA A 171 -7.24 -4.43 2.34
CA ALA A 171 -6.80 -3.18 1.75
C ALA A 171 -6.07 -2.29 2.78
N LEU A 172 -6.58 -2.19 4.01
CA LEU A 172 -5.97 -1.39 5.07
C LEU A 172 -4.67 -2.00 5.59
N THR A 173 -4.59 -3.32 5.72
CA THR A 173 -3.33 -4.00 6.12
C THR A 173 -2.25 -3.81 5.07
N ALA A 174 -2.59 -3.98 3.79
CA ALA A 174 -1.66 -3.73 2.69
C ALA A 174 -1.24 -2.25 2.65
N GLY A 175 -2.19 -1.32 2.81
CA GLY A 175 -1.92 0.11 2.90
C GLY A 175 -1.00 0.46 4.06
N ALA A 176 -1.22 -0.12 5.25
CA ALA A 176 -0.36 0.08 6.41
C ALA A 176 1.07 -0.45 6.17
N ALA A 177 1.21 -1.64 5.57
CA ALA A 177 2.52 -2.21 5.24
C ALA A 177 3.27 -1.36 4.21
N LEU A 178 2.60 -0.89 3.16
CA LEU A 178 3.21 -0.02 2.14
C LEU A 178 3.54 1.37 2.69
N THR A 179 2.72 1.90 3.61
CA THR A 179 3.03 3.15 4.31
C THR A 179 4.22 2.99 5.25
N ALA A 180 4.30 1.89 6.00
CA ALA A 180 5.45 1.60 6.84
C ALA A 180 6.74 1.50 6.01
N LEU A 181 6.68 0.85 4.84
CA LEU A 181 7.79 0.80 3.91
C LEU A 181 8.17 2.20 3.39
N ALA A 182 7.21 3.03 3.02
CA ALA A 182 7.45 4.41 2.58
C ALA A 182 8.11 5.25 3.69
N VAL A 183 7.66 5.09 4.95
CA VAL A 183 8.26 5.72 6.12
C VAL A 183 9.71 5.26 6.34
N ILE A 184 9.97 3.95 6.27
CA ILE A 184 11.34 3.42 6.39
C ILE A 184 12.21 3.92 5.23
N ALA A 185 11.68 3.96 4.02
CA ALA A 185 12.40 4.46 2.84
C ALA A 185 12.71 5.97 2.92
N THR A 186 11.90 6.73 3.65
CA THR A 186 12.17 8.16 3.90
C THR A 186 13.36 8.37 4.82
N VAL A 187 13.52 7.54 5.86
CA VAL A 187 14.60 7.66 6.85
C VAL A 187 15.73 6.65 6.65
N GLY A 188 15.60 5.72 5.73
CA GLY A 188 16.55 4.64 5.47
C GLY A 188 16.62 4.25 4.00
N ASP A 189 17.42 3.24 3.70
CA ASP A 189 17.72 2.78 2.34
C ASP A 189 16.92 1.51 1.94
N ALA A 190 15.71 1.38 2.45
CA ALA A 190 14.92 0.15 2.27
C ALA A 190 14.64 -0.16 0.79
N LEU A 191 14.42 0.83 -0.06
CA LEU A 191 14.10 0.64 -1.48
C LEU A 191 15.32 0.27 -2.35
N SER A 192 16.54 0.40 -1.84
CA SER A 192 17.74 -0.07 -2.53
C SER A 192 17.86 -1.59 -2.55
N PHE A 193 17.14 -2.29 -1.67
CA PHE A 193 17.11 -3.75 -1.66
C PHE A 193 16.06 -4.26 -2.65
N THR A 194 16.51 -4.93 -3.71
CA THR A 194 15.63 -5.48 -4.76
C THR A 194 14.51 -6.37 -4.19
N ALA A 195 14.81 -7.20 -3.19
CA ALA A 195 13.82 -8.07 -2.55
C ALA A 195 12.67 -7.28 -1.90
N VAL A 196 12.99 -6.13 -1.28
CA VAL A 196 12.01 -5.24 -0.64
C VAL A 196 11.13 -4.57 -1.71
N SER A 197 11.75 -4.05 -2.78
CA SER A 197 11.04 -3.38 -3.86
C SER A 197 10.13 -4.35 -4.64
N VAL A 198 10.59 -5.57 -4.91
CA VAL A 198 9.77 -6.63 -5.52
C VAL A 198 8.63 -7.04 -4.59
N GLY A 199 8.91 -7.26 -3.30
CA GLY A 199 7.89 -7.59 -2.31
C GLY A 199 6.81 -6.51 -2.19
N ALA A 200 7.21 -5.23 -2.21
CA ALA A 200 6.29 -4.10 -2.21
C ALA A 200 5.41 -4.07 -3.47
N GLY A 201 6.00 -4.30 -4.65
CA GLY A 201 5.29 -4.37 -5.92
C GLY A 201 4.27 -5.51 -5.95
N LEU A 202 4.65 -6.70 -5.48
CA LEU A 202 3.75 -7.84 -5.36
C LEU A 202 2.60 -7.57 -4.39
N LEU A 203 2.90 -6.99 -3.22
CA LEU A 203 1.88 -6.63 -2.23
C LEU A 203 0.91 -5.60 -2.80
N ALA A 204 1.42 -4.56 -3.45
CA ALA A 204 0.61 -3.53 -4.10
C ALA A 204 -0.27 -4.14 -5.20
N GLY A 205 0.32 -4.94 -6.09
CA GLY A 205 -0.39 -5.58 -7.19
C GLY A 205 -1.49 -6.51 -6.70
N THR A 206 -1.20 -7.41 -5.76
CA THR A 206 -2.20 -8.35 -5.22
C THR A 206 -3.32 -7.65 -4.44
N ALA A 207 -3.01 -6.56 -3.73
CA ALA A 207 -4.00 -5.81 -2.95
C ALA A 207 -4.93 -4.96 -3.84
N THR A 208 -4.45 -4.50 -5.01
CA THR A 208 -5.21 -3.67 -5.93
C THR A 208 -5.79 -4.44 -7.12
N ALA A 209 -5.34 -5.68 -7.37
CA ALA A 209 -5.84 -6.51 -8.45
C ALA A 209 -7.36 -6.70 -8.36
N ARG A 210 -8.03 -6.53 -9.50
CA ARG A 210 -9.45 -6.90 -9.63
C ARG A 210 -9.54 -8.43 -9.61
N PRO A 211 -10.55 -9.03 -8.93
CA PRO A 211 -10.86 -10.43 -9.15
C PRO A 211 -11.12 -10.60 -10.64
N LEU A 212 -10.50 -11.58 -11.26
CA LEU A 212 -10.93 -12.02 -12.59
C LEU A 212 -12.38 -12.39 -12.42
N ALA A 213 -13.29 -11.71 -13.11
CA ALA A 213 -14.65 -12.19 -13.23
C ALA A 213 -14.52 -13.60 -13.81
N ASP A 214 -15.12 -14.59 -13.12
CA ASP A 214 -15.31 -15.91 -13.70
C ASP A 214 -16.15 -15.72 -14.98
N GLU A 215 -15.48 -15.54 -16.11
CA GLU A 215 -16.11 -15.64 -17.44
C GLU A 215 -16.45 -17.10 -17.77
N ALA A 216 -16.47 -17.97 -16.79
CA ALA A 216 -17.15 -19.24 -16.86
C ALA A 216 -18.61 -19.08 -16.40
N GLY A 217 -19.35 -18.19 -17.09
CA GLY A 217 -20.78 -18.43 -17.23
C GLY A 217 -20.92 -19.86 -17.81
N PRO A 218 -21.81 -20.71 -17.26
CA PRO A 218 -22.02 -22.02 -17.85
C PRO A 218 -22.33 -21.78 -19.33
N THR A 219 -21.43 -22.26 -20.18
CA THR A 219 -21.74 -22.44 -21.59
C THR A 219 -23.03 -23.23 -21.61
N ARG A 220 -24.15 -22.54 -21.81
CA ARG A 220 -25.36 -23.17 -22.27
C ARG A 220 -24.95 -23.84 -23.58
N TYR A 221 -24.53 -25.08 -23.47
CA TYR A 221 -24.58 -25.99 -24.59
C TYR A 221 -26.03 -25.97 -25.05
N GLY A 222 -26.28 -25.20 -26.07
CA GLY A 222 -27.53 -25.24 -26.79
C GLY A 222 -27.72 -26.65 -27.30
N GLY A 223 -28.55 -27.40 -26.60
CA GLY A 223 -29.11 -28.62 -27.14
C GLY A 223 -29.74 -28.29 -28.47
N GLY A 224 -29.13 -28.79 -29.53
CA GLY A 224 -29.67 -28.71 -30.88
C GLY A 224 -31.07 -29.25 -30.94
N PRO A 225 -31.88 -28.77 -31.87
CA PRO A 225 -33.19 -29.32 -32.13
C PRO A 225 -33.00 -30.60 -32.93
N ASP A 226 -32.91 -31.74 -32.29
CA ASP A 226 -33.13 -33.02 -32.98
C ASP A 226 -34.65 -33.20 -33.12
N GLY A 227 -35.01 -33.04 -34.37
CA GLY A 227 -36.33 -33.29 -34.87
C GLY A 227 -36.70 -34.76 -34.86
N THR A 228 -37.93 -34.97 -35.24
CA THR A 228 -38.61 -36.18 -35.62
C THR A 228 -39.25 -37.04 -34.50
N GLY A 229 -40.54 -36.92 -34.49
CA GLY A 229 -41.45 -37.84 -33.78
C GLY A 229 -42.91 -37.42 -34.01
N ARG A 230 -43.35 -37.63 -35.29
CA ARG A 230 -44.78 -37.72 -35.58
C ARG A 230 -45.44 -38.68 -34.61
N HIS A 231 -46.53 -38.30 -33.98
CA HIS A 231 -47.73 -39.12 -33.97
C HIS A 231 -48.96 -38.27 -33.85
N ARG A 232 -49.81 -38.47 -34.81
CA ARG A 232 -51.20 -38.09 -34.97
C ARG A 232 -52.05 -38.78 -33.90
N ASP A 233 -53.22 -38.20 -33.87
CA ASP A 233 -54.50 -38.80 -33.44
C ASP A 233 -54.78 -38.52 -31.96
N GLU A 234 -55.88 -38.10 -31.48
CA GLU A 234 -57.24 -38.13 -31.98
C GLU A 234 -58.09 -37.21 -31.10
N ALA A 235 -59.09 -36.65 -31.67
CA ALA A 235 -60.07 -35.83 -31.02
C ALA A 235 -60.91 -36.58 -29.97
N ASP A 236 -61.25 -35.87 -28.89
CA ASP A 236 -62.63 -36.04 -28.36
C ASP A 236 -63.05 -34.74 -27.63
N PRO A 237 -64.14 -34.16 -28.05
CA PRO A 237 -64.79 -33.00 -27.42
C PRO A 237 -65.99 -33.50 -26.60
N THR A 238 -66.04 -33.28 -25.34
CA THR A 238 -67.21 -33.10 -24.51
C THR A 238 -66.82 -33.11 -23.03
N ASP A 239 -66.96 -32.12 -22.30
CA ASP A 239 -68.08 -31.91 -21.43
C ASP A 239 -68.13 -30.52 -20.82
N GLN A 240 -69.20 -29.86 -21.01
CA GLN A 240 -69.63 -28.63 -20.40
C GLN A 240 -70.20 -28.92 -19.01
N ARG A 241 -70.22 -27.89 -18.23
CA ARG A 241 -71.03 -27.62 -17.01
C ARG A 241 -70.18 -27.70 -15.73
N GLN A 242 -70.18 -26.75 -14.86
CA GLN A 242 -71.22 -25.87 -14.33
C GLN A 242 -70.56 -24.90 -13.37
N ARG A 243 -70.76 -23.61 -13.52
CA ARG A 243 -70.83 -22.67 -12.39
C ARG A 243 -72.15 -22.93 -11.62
N PRO A 244 -72.37 -22.50 -10.41
CA PRO A 244 -72.25 -21.14 -9.97
C PRO A 244 -71.96 -20.93 -8.43
N GLY A 245 -71.72 -19.68 -8.08
CA GLY A 245 -72.45 -19.01 -6.97
C GLY A 245 -71.59 -18.50 -5.83
N GLN A 246 -71.33 -17.16 -5.83
CA GLN A 246 -71.84 -16.22 -4.83
C GLN A 246 -71.39 -16.49 -3.37
N ASN A 247 -70.79 -15.58 -2.63
CA ASN A 247 -71.29 -14.27 -2.19
C ASN A 247 -70.25 -13.56 -1.34
N GLN A 248 -70.10 -12.25 -1.54
CA GLN A 248 -69.75 -11.30 -0.49
C GLN A 248 -70.92 -11.12 0.48
N PRO A 249 -70.78 -10.51 1.70
CA PRO A 249 -70.17 -9.20 1.95
C PRO A 249 -69.44 -9.03 3.30
N ALA A 250 -68.81 -7.87 3.37
CA ALA A 250 -68.35 -7.20 4.60
C ALA A 250 -69.49 -6.85 5.59
N PRO A 251 -69.16 -6.36 6.85
CA PRO A 251 -68.61 -5.02 7.02
C PRO A 251 -67.23 -4.99 7.69
#